data_1e5bb047d5a2ffec810c8d2ca89d384e
#
_entry.id   1e5bb047d5a2ffec810c8d2ca89d384e
#
_cell.length_a   1.000
_cell.length_b   1.000
_cell.length_c   1.000
_cell.angle_alpha   90.00
_cell.angle_beta   90.00
_cell.angle_gamma   90.00
#
_symmetry.space_group_name_H-M   'P 1'
#
loop_
_entity.id
_entity.type
_entity.pdbx_description
1 polymer ?
#
loop_
_entity_poly.entity_id
_entity_poly.type
_entity_poly.pdbx_seq_one_letter_code
_entity_poly.pdbx_strand_id
1 'polypeptide(L)'
;MKYFLALLFLALCSFHVNAQRDGQHDFDWEIGTWKTQLRRLQKPLSGSTTWVEYEGTTVVRKVFDGRANLVELKADGLGGHFEGLSLRLYNPQARQWSLNFANINSGTLTVPSIGEFKEGRGEFYNQDTFNGRSIFVRFVIMKLTADQYRFEQSFSDDGGKTWELNWVAIDTRMKE
;
A
#
# COMPACT_ATOMS: atom_id res chain seq x y z
N MET A 1 54.56 -41.80 -31.78
CA MET A 1 53.53 -41.69 -30.72
C MET A 1 53.31 -40.22 -30.39
N LYS A 2 52.19 -39.65 -30.85
CA LYS A 2 51.84 -38.22 -30.58
C LYS A 2 50.69 -38.21 -29.52
N TYR A 3 50.98 -37.72 -28.36
CA TYR A 3 49.95 -37.52 -27.29
C TYR A 3 49.22 -36.23 -27.55
N PHE A 4 47.89 -36.32 -27.84
CA PHE A 4 46.98 -35.21 -27.89
C PHE A 4 46.49 -34.95 -26.47
N LEU A 5 46.84 -33.80 -25.88
CA LEU A 5 46.35 -33.33 -24.59
C LEU A 5 45.06 -32.53 -24.84
N ALA A 6 43.90 -33.10 -24.53
CA ALA A 6 42.63 -32.39 -24.58
C ALA A 6 42.44 -31.57 -23.31
N LEU A 7 42.54 -30.23 -23.40
CA LEU A 7 42.18 -29.29 -22.34
C LEU A 7 40.68 -29.15 -22.28
N LEU A 8 40.08 -29.69 -21.22
CA LEU A 8 38.65 -29.50 -20.90
C LEU A 8 38.46 -28.15 -20.23
N PHE A 9 37.92 -27.15 -20.92
CA PHE A 9 37.50 -25.88 -20.36
C PHE A 9 36.16 -26.06 -19.62
N LEU A 10 36.16 -26.15 -18.29
CA LEU A 10 34.96 -26.04 -17.47
C LEU A 10 34.56 -24.56 -17.40
N ALA A 11 33.54 -24.17 -18.15
CA ALA A 11 32.89 -22.87 -18.00
C ALA A 11 32.06 -22.88 -16.71
N LEU A 12 32.58 -22.29 -15.65
CA LEU A 12 31.83 -21.97 -14.42
C LEU A 12 30.79 -20.88 -14.74
N CYS A 13 29.56 -21.30 -15.09
CA CYS A 13 28.41 -20.39 -15.09
C CYS A 13 28.10 -19.99 -13.67
N SER A 14 28.57 -18.83 -13.24
CA SER A 14 28.16 -18.19 -11.98
C SER A 14 26.70 -17.76 -12.10
N PHE A 15 25.77 -18.58 -11.62
CA PHE A 15 24.39 -18.15 -11.42
C PHE A 15 24.37 -17.12 -10.28
N HIS A 16 24.26 -15.85 -10.60
CA HIS A 16 23.94 -14.83 -9.64
C HIS A 16 22.47 -15.04 -9.25
N VAL A 17 22.23 -15.76 -8.19
CA VAL A 17 20.94 -15.77 -7.53
C VAL A 17 20.78 -14.39 -6.89
N ASN A 18 20.10 -13.48 -7.58
CA ASN A 18 19.63 -12.26 -6.94
C ASN A 18 18.69 -12.69 -5.80
N ALA A 19 19.18 -12.64 -4.56
CA ALA A 19 18.34 -12.81 -3.40
C ALA A 19 17.23 -11.76 -3.47
N GLN A 20 16.01 -12.20 -3.73
CA GLN A 20 14.87 -11.29 -3.80
C GLN A 20 14.75 -10.61 -2.44
N ARG A 21 14.62 -9.28 -2.43
CA ARG A 21 14.58 -8.44 -1.22
C ARG A 21 13.47 -8.91 -0.28
N ASP A 22 13.76 -8.99 1.02
CA ASP A 22 12.75 -9.16 2.06
C ASP A 22 12.06 -7.82 2.31
N GLY A 23 10.75 -7.77 2.09
CA GLY A 23 9.93 -6.56 2.24
C GLY A 23 9.35 -6.38 3.64
N GLN A 24 9.70 -7.20 4.64
CA GLN A 24 9.13 -7.13 5.99
C GLN A 24 9.27 -5.74 6.64
N HIS A 25 10.34 -5.01 6.32
CA HIS A 25 10.66 -3.70 6.88
C HIS A 25 10.19 -2.52 6.03
N ASP A 26 9.41 -2.76 4.97
CA ASP A 26 9.01 -1.72 4.03
C ASP A 26 8.12 -0.63 4.62
N PHE A 27 7.41 -0.92 5.71
CA PHE A 27 6.58 0.05 6.43
C PHE A 27 7.23 0.63 7.70
N ASP A 28 8.47 0.25 8.05
CA ASP A 28 9.10 0.69 9.32
C ASP A 28 9.22 2.22 9.43
N TRP A 29 9.41 2.90 8.31
CA TRP A 29 9.50 4.35 8.26
C TRP A 29 8.17 5.06 8.58
N GLU A 30 7.02 4.38 8.43
CA GLU A 30 5.70 4.95 8.67
C GLU A 30 5.30 4.92 10.16
N ILE A 31 5.98 4.14 11.00
CA ILE A 31 5.67 4.01 12.43
C ILE A 31 5.75 5.36 13.11
N GLY A 32 4.70 5.71 13.89
CA GLY A 32 4.58 6.97 14.62
C GLY A 32 3.25 7.67 14.42
N THR A 33 3.19 8.95 14.77
CA THR A 33 1.99 9.80 14.70
C THR A 33 2.15 10.85 13.61
N TRP A 34 1.09 11.04 12.84
CA TRP A 34 1.08 11.89 11.65
C TRP A 34 -0.12 12.82 11.66
N LYS A 35 0.08 14.08 11.28
CA LYS A 35 -1.01 14.98 10.88
C LYS A 35 -1.42 14.60 9.47
N THR A 36 -2.70 14.30 9.29
CA THR A 36 -3.26 13.84 8.02
C THR A 36 -4.12 14.93 7.39
N GLN A 37 -3.85 15.23 6.13
CA GLN A 37 -4.73 16.00 5.25
C GLN A 37 -5.18 15.07 4.13
N LEU A 38 -6.47 14.78 4.06
CA LEU A 38 -7.01 13.90 3.04
C LEU A 38 -8.18 14.54 2.29
N ARG A 39 -8.35 14.11 1.05
CA ARG A 39 -9.52 14.43 0.23
C ARG A 39 -10.06 13.19 -0.43
N ARG A 40 -11.38 13.13 -0.53
CA ARG A 40 -12.10 12.03 -1.17
C ARG A 40 -12.99 12.57 -2.28
N LEU A 41 -13.01 11.88 -3.42
CA LEU A 41 -13.95 12.18 -4.49
C LEU A 41 -15.37 11.86 -4.01
N GLN A 42 -16.28 12.81 -4.11
CA GLN A 42 -17.63 12.69 -3.54
C GLN A 42 -18.44 11.54 -4.14
N LYS A 43 -18.30 11.32 -5.44
CA LYS A 43 -19.01 10.28 -6.18
C LYS A 43 -18.06 9.58 -7.15
N PRO A 44 -17.28 8.58 -6.68
CA PRO A 44 -16.39 7.83 -7.56
C PRO A 44 -17.13 7.13 -8.70
N LEU A 45 -16.48 7.00 -9.85
CA LEU A 45 -16.96 6.35 -11.06
C LEU A 45 -18.28 6.93 -11.62
N SER A 46 -18.48 8.23 -11.39
CA SER A 46 -19.67 8.97 -11.90
C SER A 46 -19.33 10.15 -12.81
N GLY A 47 -18.03 10.36 -13.07
CA GLY A 47 -17.55 11.57 -13.74
C GLY A 47 -17.52 12.82 -12.85
N SER A 48 -17.76 12.67 -11.53
CA SER A 48 -17.66 13.77 -10.57
C SER A 48 -16.22 14.25 -10.44
N THR A 49 -16.05 15.57 -10.33
CA THR A 49 -14.77 16.23 -10.03
C THR A 49 -14.79 16.92 -8.65
N THR A 50 -15.85 16.72 -7.87
CA THR A 50 -16.02 17.35 -6.56
C THR A 50 -15.29 16.53 -5.48
N TRP A 51 -14.34 17.17 -4.81
CA TRP A 51 -13.60 16.59 -3.69
C TRP A 51 -14.08 17.15 -2.36
N VAL A 52 -14.11 16.30 -1.35
CA VAL A 52 -14.40 16.66 0.05
C VAL A 52 -13.11 16.50 0.85
N GLU A 53 -12.75 17.55 1.58
CA GLU A 53 -11.52 17.62 2.37
C GLU A 53 -11.77 17.27 3.81
N TYR A 54 -10.76 16.65 4.45
CA TYR A 54 -10.74 16.27 5.86
C TYR A 54 -9.34 16.53 6.43
N GLU A 55 -9.29 16.87 7.69
CA GLU A 55 -8.04 16.94 8.47
C GLU A 55 -8.13 16.02 9.69
N GLY A 56 -7.00 15.46 10.08
CA GLY A 56 -6.99 14.54 11.21
C GLY A 56 -5.63 14.02 11.60
N THR A 57 -5.64 12.83 12.18
CA THR A 57 -4.44 12.17 12.69
C THR A 57 -4.41 10.70 12.27
N THR A 58 -3.26 10.26 11.80
CA THR A 58 -2.95 8.85 11.57
C THR A 58 -1.92 8.39 12.59
N VAL A 59 -2.19 7.27 13.26
CA VAL A 59 -1.26 6.61 14.19
C VAL A 59 -0.91 5.24 13.64
N VAL A 60 0.38 4.96 13.48
CA VAL A 60 0.89 3.68 12.99
C VAL A 60 1.72 3.00 14.06
N ARG A 61 1.35 1.76 14.42
CA ARG A 61 2.02 0.97 15.47
C ARG A 61 2.45 -0.40 14.92
N LYS A 62 3.63 -0.85 15.35
CA LYS A 62 4.09 -2.22 15.11
C LYS A 62 3.29 -3.22 15.93
N VAL A 63 3.00 -4.38 15.34
CA VAL A 63 2.51 -5.60 16.01
C VAL A 63 3.28 -6.80 15.47
N PHE A 64 3.28 -7.92 16.21
CA PHE A 64 4.03 -9.13 15.86
C PHE A 64 5.52 -8.88 15.55
N ASP A 65 6.19 -8.09 16.39
CA ASP A 65 7.61 -7.73 16.24
C ASP A 65 7.96 -7.11 14.85
N GLY A 66 7.01 -6.32 14.30
CA GLY A 66 7.17 -5.65 13.01
C GLY A 66 6.78 -6.46 11.78
N ARG A 67 6.29 -7.70 11.94
CA ARG A 67 5.70 -8.48 10.84
C ARG A 67 4.28 -8.05 10.48
N ALA A 68 3.73 -7.16 11.29
CA ALA A 68 2.47 -6.50 11.03
C ALA A 68 2.52 -5.06 11.56
N ASN A 69 1.61 -4.22 11.10
CA ASN A 69 1.34 -2.93 11.71
C ASN A 69 -0.16 -2.63 11.73
N LEU A 70 -0.54 -1.79 12.69
CA LEU A 70 -1.88 -1.29 12.86
C LEU A 70 -1.89 0.21 12.58
N VAL A 71 -2.77 0.65 11.70
CA VAL A 71 -2.97 2.06 11.33
C VAL A 71 -4.35 2.48 11.80
N GLU A 72 -4.42 3.55 12.57
CA GLU A 72 -5.66 4.21 12.98
C GLU A 72 -5.70 5.61 12.37
N LEU A 73 -6.74 5.91 11.62
CA LEU A 73 -7.00 7.23 11.04
C LEU A 73 -8.27 7.79 11.65
N LYS A 74 -8.18 9.02 12.18
CA LYS A 74 -9.32 9.84 12.62
C LYS A 74 -9.26 11.16 11.90
N ALA A 75 -10.34 11.56 11.24
CA ALA A 75 -10.39 12.80 10.48
C ALA A 75 -11.79 13.41 10.49
N ASP A 76 -11.84 14.72 10.47
CA ASP A 76 -13.05 15.53 10.44
C ASP A 76 -13.03 16.44 9.21
N GLY A 77 -14.19 16.69 8.61
CA GLY A 77 -14.34 17.55 7.45
C GLY A 77 -15.79 17.84 7.13
N LEU A 78 -16.03 18.52 6.01
CA LEU A 78 -17.38 18.85 5.55
C LEU A 78 -18.25 17.61 5.29
N GLY A 79 -17.62 16.45 5.05
CA GLY A 79 -18.30 15.16 4.89
C GLY A 79 -18.60 14.44 6.20
N GLY A 80 -18.35 15.06 7.36
CA GLY A 80 -18.56 14.52 8.70
C GLY A 80 -17.30 13.92 9.31
N HIS A 81 -17.49 13.13 10.37
CA HIS A 81 -16.44 12.39 11.07
C HIS A 81 -16.11 11.08 10.36
N PHE A 82 -14.84 10.75 10.28
CA PHE A 82 -14.34 9.51 9.68
C PHE A 82 -13.32 8.85 10.61
N GLU A 83 -13.53 7.57 10.90
CA GLU A 83 -12.53 6.72 11.53
C GLU A 83 -12.29 5.47 10.69
N GLY A 84 -11.03 5.15 10.49
CA GLY A 84 -10.57 3.99 9.74
C GLY A 84 -9.47 3.23 10.47
N LEU A 85 -9.51 1.92 10.32
CA LEU A 85 -8.51 1.00 10.82
C LEU A 85 -7.91 0.22 9.63
N SER A 86 -6.59 0.10 9.56
CA SER A 86 -5.94 -0.84 8.64
C SER A 86 -5.00 -1.76 9.40
N LEU A 87 -5.26 -3.07 9.32
CA LEU A 87 -4.35 -4.10 9.77
C LEU A 87 -3.53 -4.57 8.56
N ARG A 88 -2.22 -4.37 8.61
CA ARG A 88 -1.29 -4.77 7.56
C ARG A 88 -0.45 -5.94 8.03
N LEU A 89 -0.45 -7.03 7.26
CA LEU A 89 0.24 -8.28 7.58
C LEU A 89 1.25 -8.61 6.47
N TYR A 90 2.47 -8.98 6.87
CA TYR A 90 3.49 -9.44 5.95
C TYR A 90 3.46 -10.97 5.79
N ASN A 91 3.43 -11.44 4.54
CA ASN A 91 3.57 -12.83 4.20
C ASN A 91 5.02 -13.10 3.73
N PRO A 92 5.86 -13.78 4.54
CA PRO A 92 7.27 -14.00 4.18
C PRO A 92 7.46 -15.00 3.03
N GLN A 93 6.50 -15.88 2.77
CA GLN A 93 6.57 -16.83 1.65
C GLN A 93 6.29 -16.14 0.32
N ALA A 94 5.23 -15.33 0.25
CA ALA A 94 4.89 -14.55 -0.94
C ALA A 94 5.72 -13.26 -1.05
N ARG A 95 6.38 -12.82 0.04
CA ARG A 95 7.09 -11.52 0.18
C ARG A 95 6.20 -10.33 -0.14
N GLN A 96 4.95 -10.43 0.28
CA GLN A 96 3.92 -9.44 0.04
C GLN A 96 3.24 -9.01 1.34
N TRP A 97 2.72 -7.81 1.35
CA TRP A 97 1.84 -7.30 2.38
C TRP A 97 0.38 -7.45 1.98
N SER A 98 -0.47 -7.73 2.96
CA SER A 98 -1.92 -7.61 2.84
C SER A 98 -2.42 -6.46 3.70
N LEU A 99 -3.14 -5.52 3.09
CA LEU A 99 -3.75 -4.35 3.73
C LEU A 99 -5.24 -4.63 3.91
N ASN A 100 -5.66 -4.80 5.17
CA ASN A 100 -7.02 -5.13 5.56
C ASN A 100 -7.63 -3.89 6.21
N PHE A 101 -8.66 -3.32 5.62
CA PHE A 101 -9.27 -2.07 6.07
C PHE A 101 -10.64 -2.29 6.70
N ALA A 102 -10.98 -1.48 7.70
CA ALA A 102 -12.32 -1.32 8.23
C ALA A 102 -12.57 0.17 8.54
N ASN A 103 -13.80 0.62 8.39
CA ASN A 103 -14.24 1.89 8.95
C ASN A 103 -15.15 1.65 10.16
N ILE A 104 -15.33 2.66 10.99
CA ILE A 104 -16.10 2.56 12.23
C ILE A 104 -17.55 2.05 12.03
N ASN A 105 -18.12 2.26 10.85
CA ASN A 105 -19.51 1.92 10.54
C ASN A 105 -19.66 0.53 9.92
N SER A 106 -18.60 -0.08 9.39
CA SER A 106 -18.70 -1.35 8.65
C SER A 106 -18.74 -2.58 9.55
N GLY A 107 -18.04 -2.54 10.69
CA GLY A 107 -17.91 -3.66 11.63
C GLY A 107 -17.21 -4.91 11.05
N THR A 108 -16.69 -4.83 9.83
CA THR A 108 -16.00 -5.93 9.12
C THR A 108 -14.77 -5.38 8.39
N LEU A 109 -13.79 -6.26 8.17
CA LEU A 109 -12.66 -5.97 7.29
C LEU A 109 -13.10 -6.08 5.83
N THR A 110 -12.56 -5.21 4.98
CA THR A 110 -12.72 -5.31 3.52
C THR A 110 -11.91 -6.47 2.94
N VAL A 111 -12.11 -6.75 1.64
CA VAL A 111 -11.21 -7.64 0.89
C VAL A 111 -9.78 -7.09 0.98
N PRO A 112 -8.78 -7.92 1.35
CA PRO A 112 -7.41 -7.47 1.48
C PRO A 112 -6.83 -6.95 0.16
N SER A 113 -6.18 -5.80 0.19
CA SER A 113 -5.33 -5.35 -0.92
C SER A 113 -3.93 -5.95 -0.76
N ILE A 114 -3.49 -6.73 -1.75
CA ILE A 114 -2.22 -7.47 -1.74
C ILE A 114 -1.20 -6.77 -2.63
N GLY A 115 0.04 -6.66 -2.15
CA GLY A 115 1.12 -6.06 -2.94
C GLY A 115 2.45 -5.96 -2.21
N GLU A 116 3.36 -5.19 -2.79
CA GLU A 116 4.73 -5.03 -2.34
C GLU A 116 5.26 -3.63 -2.64
N PHE A 117 6.42 -3.30 -2.07
CA PHE A 117 7.16 -2.09 -2.43
C PHE A 117 8.22 -2.40 -3.48
N LYS A 118 8.27 -1.53 -4.51
CA LYS A 118 9.34 -1.46 -5.50
C LYS A 118 9.86 -0.03 -5.57
N GLU A 119 11.16 0.15 -5.40
CA GLU A 119 11.83 1.46 -5.53
C GLU A 119 11.18 2.57 -4.66
N GLY A 120 10.77 2.22 -3.43
CA GLY A 120 10.15 3.17 -2.48
C GLY A 120 8.67 3.47 -2.72
N ARG A 121 8.03 2.81 -3.71
CA ARG A 121 6.61 2.90 -4.01
C ARG A 121 5.93 1.57 -3.70
N GLY A 122 4.99 1.57 -2.77
CA GLY A 122 4.11 0.43 -2.47
C GLY A 122 2.87 0.46 -3.36
N GLU A 123 2.56 -0.64 -4.02
CA GLU A 123 1.32 -0.80 -4.78
C GLU A 123 0.58 -2.07 -4.34
N PHE A 124 -0.70 -1.93 -4.04
CA PHE A 124 -1.53 -3.00 -3.48
C PHE A 124 -2.86 -3.04 -4.21
N TYR A 125 -3.32 -4.23 -4.56
CA TYR A 125 -4.48 -4.44 -5.41
C TYR A 125 -5.47 -5.41 -4.80
N ASN A 126 -6.76 -5.15 -5.00
CA ASN A 126 -7.82 -6.12 -4.78
C ASN A 126 -8.91 -5.98 -5.85
N GLN A 127 -9.86 -6.91 -5.82
CA GLN A 127 -11.14 -6.82 -6.53
C GLN A 127 -12.24 -6.69 -5.49
N ASP A 128 -13.14 -5.72 -5.69
CA ASP A 128 -14.23 -5.42 -4.76
C ASP A 128 -15.52 -5.08 -5.53
N THR A 129 -16.57 -4.75 -4.80
CA THR A 129 -17.84 -4.26 -5.35
C THR A 129 -18.10 -2.83 -4.89
N PHE A 130 -18.38 -1.94 -5.83
CA PHE A 130 -18.78 -0.56 -5.53
C PHE A 130 -20.08 -0.22 -6.25
N ASN A 131 -21.11 0.16 -5.48
CA ASN A 131 -22.47 0.45 -6.01
C ASN A 131 -23.02 -0.66 -6.93
N GLY A 132 -22.82 -1.93 -6.55
CA GLY A 132 -23.28 -3.09 -7.31
C GLY A 132 -22.45 -3.43 -8.56
N ARG A 133 -21.36 -2.73 -8.82
CA ARG A 133 -20.42 -3.01 -9.91
C ARG A 133 -19.13 -3.65 -9.38
N SER A 134 -18.62 -4.65 -10.08
CA SER A 134 -17.29 -5.19 -9.82
C SER A 134 -16.24 -4.18 -10.24
N ILE A 135 -15.29 -3.90 -9.35
CA ILE A 135 -14.20 -2.96 -9.58
C ILE A 135 -12.86 -3.58 -9.18
N PHE A 136 -11.77 -3.05 -9.75
CA PHE A 136 -10.46 -3.17 -9.17
C PHE A 136 -10.15 -1.97 -8.30
N VAL A 137 -9.51 -2.21 -7.17
CA VAL A 137 -9.01 -1.20 -6.24
C VAL A 137 -7.49 -1.22 -6.27
N ARG A 138 -6.87 -0.05 -6.32
CA ARG A 138 -5.42 0.11 -6.20
C ARG A 138 -5.11 1.10 -5.09
N PHE A 139 -4.28 0.69 -4.14
CA PHE A 139 -3.64 1.58 -3.17
C PHE A 139 -2.20 1.84 -3.60
N VAL A 140 -1.77 3.07 -3.44
CA VAL A 140 -0.39 3.48 -3.65
C VAL A 140 0.09 4.21 -2.40
N ILE A 141 1.24 3.79 -1.86
CA ILE A 141 1.85 4.40 -0.68
C ILE A 141 3.28 4.79 -1.05
N MET A 142 3.61 6.09 -0.88
CA MET A 142 4.89 6.65 -1.27
C MET A 142 5.46 7.53 -0.16
N LYS A 143 6.69 7.25 0.25
CA LYS A 143 7.46 8.17 1.09
C LYS A 143 7.92 9.35 0.23
N LEU A 144 7.51 10.57 0.58
CA LEU A 144 7.90 11.79 -0.13
C LEU A 144 9.20 12.37 0.44
N THR A 145 9.29 12.43 1.78
CA THR A 145 10.46 12.90 2.53
C THR A 145 10.65 12.03 3.78
N ALA A 146 11.59 12.38 4.66
CA ALA A 146 11.72 11.73 5.97
C ALA A 146 10.47 11.91 6.84
N ASP A 147 9.80 13.07 6.70
CA ASP A 147 8.69 13.49 7.54
C ASP A 147 7.36 13.62 6.79
N GLN A 148 7.26 13.09 5.57
CA GLN A 148 6.04 13.18 4.77
C GLN A 148 5.86 11.97 3.88
N TYR A 149 4.63 11.45 3.80
CA TYR A 149 4.25 10.43 2.83
C TYR A 149 2.88 10.72 2.21
N ARG A 150 2.60 10.01 1.13
CA ARG A 150 1.36 10.10 0.38
C ARG A 150 0.71 8.73 0.26
N PHE A 151 -0.59 8.69 0.52
CA PHE A 151 -1.48 7.58 0.20
C PHE A 151 -2.42 7.97 -0.93
N GLU A 152 -2.67 7.05 -1.85
CA GLU A 152 -3.66 7.17 -2.91
C GLU A 152 -4.54 5.93 -2.98
N GLN A 153 -5.83 6.12 -3.27
CA GLN A 153 -6.72 5.06 -3.71
C GLN A 153 -7.28 5.40 -5.08
N SER A 154 -7.31 4.40 -5.96
CA SER A 154 -7.95 4.51 -7.27
C SER A 154 -8.87 3.33 -7.51
N PHE A 155 -9.95 3.55 -8.25
CA PHE A 155 -10.86 2.53 -8.74
C PHE A 155 -10.75 2.37 -10.25
N SER A 156 -11.02 1.15 -10.73
CA SER A 156 -11.18 0.84 -12.15
C SER A 156 -12.40 -0.06 -12.31
N ASP A 157 -13.30 0.29 -13.22
CA ASP A 157 -14.48 -0.51 -13.60
C ASP A 157 -14.37 -1.08 -15.03
N ASP A 158 -13.19 -1.00 -15.64
CA ASP A 158 -12.89 -1.46 -17.00
C ASP A 158 -11.78 -2.54 -17.06
N GLY A 159 -11.58 -3.25 -15.97
CA GLY A 159 -10.59 -4.32 -15.89
C GLY A 159 -9.14 -3.83 -15.70
N GLY A 160 -8.95 -2.64 -15.11
CA GLY A 160 -7.62 -2.07 -14.84
C GLY A 160 -7.01 -1.30 -16.01
N LYS A 161 -7.77 -1.03 -17.08
CA LYS A 161 -7.28 -0.27 -18.24
C LYS A 161 -7.17 1.22 -17.91
N THR A 162 -8.17 1.76 -17.19
CA THR A 162 -8.15 3.13 -16.67
C THR A 162 -8.37 3.13 -15.17
N TRP A 163 -7.87 4.17 -14.49
CA TRP A 163 -7.91 4.31 -13.04
C TRP A 163 -8.38 5.70 -12.66
N GLU A 164 -9.47 5.78 -11.91
CA GLU A 164 -9.95 7.02 -11.31
C GLU A 164 -9.39 7.17 -9.90
N LEU A 165 -8.57 8.20 -9.68
CA LEU A 165 -8.09 8.58 -8.37
C LEU A 165 -9.27 9.13 -7.55
N ASN A 166 -9.57 8.53 -6.38
CA ASN A 166 -10.75 8.90 -5.58
C ASN A 166 -10.48 9.15 -4.11
N TRP A 167 -9.24 8.92 -3.65
CA TRP A 167 -8.77 9.25 -2.32
C TRP A 167 -7.30 9.62 -2.38
N VAL A 168 -6.94 10.73 -1.74
CA VAL A 168 -5.54 11.16 -1.56
C VAL A 168 -5.37 11.61 -0.11
N ALA A 169 -4.35 11.12 0.56
CA ALA A 169 -3.91 11.64 1.84
C ALA A 169 -2.44 12.06 1.77
N ILE A 170 -2.13 13.17 2.43
CA ILE A 170 -0.76 13.60 2.74
C ILE A 170 -0.62 13.58 4.25
N ASP A 171 0.33 12.81 4.71
CA ASP A 171 0.63 12.64 6.12
C ASP A 171 1.97 13.29 6.44
N THR A 172 1.97 14.19 7.43
CA THR A 172 3.16 14.91 7.89
C THR A 172 3.46 14.48 9.31
N ARG A 173 4.70 14.03 9.58
CA ARG A 173 5.13 13.50 10.89
C ARG A 173 4.94 14.55 11.98
N MET A 174 4.28 14.15 13.05
CA MET A 174 4.21 14.97 14.26
C MET A 174 5.48 14.71 15.09
N LYS A 175 6.14 15.80 15.49
CA LYS A 175 7.28 15.73 16.43
C LYS A 175 6.68 15.59 17.84
N GLU A 176 7.20 14.64 18.59
CA GLU A 176 6.94 14.53 20.03
C GLU A 176 7.53 15.69 20.76
#